data_6d5cec8b0a3c37eba37788b4b39c4feb
#
_entry.id   6d5cec8b0a3c37eba37788b4b39c4feb
#
_cell.length_a   1.000
_cell.length_b   1.000
_cell.length_c   1.000
_cell.angle_alpha   90.00
_cell.angle_beta   90.00
_cell.angle_gamma   90.00
#
_symmetry.space_group_name_H-M   'P 1'
#
loop_
_entity.id
_entity.type
_entity.pdbx_description
1 polymer ?
#
loop_
_entity_poly.entity_id
_entity_poly.type
_entity_poly.pdbx_seq_one_letter_code
_entity_poly.pdbx_strand_id
1 'polypeptide(L)'
;QRMSRGLGDVYKRQDEDKTLTELKSYIDRTYKEHYSHNKFQATEFIIDGGHGEGFCIGNILKYAQRYGKKNGKDRNDLLKVIHYGIIALYVDKLEKKNEIK
;
A
#
# COMPACT_ATOMS: atom_id res chain seq x y z
N GLN A 1 32.37 6.93 -8.49
CA GLN A 1 31.92 7.14 -8.87
C GLN A 1 30.92 8.02 -9.01
N ARG A 2 31.10 8.84 -9.60
CA ARG A 2 29.92 9.52 -9.94
C ARG A 2 28.70 8.73 -9.48
N MET A 3 28.99 7.55 -9.10
CA MET A 3 27.94 6.58 -8.85
C MET A 3 26.96 6.98 -7.79
N SER A 4 27.44 7.39 -6.65
CA SER A 4 26.50 7.61 -5.54
C SER A 4 25.50 8.72 -5.83
N ARG A 5 25.96 9.85 -6.32
CA ARG A 5 25.06 10.97 -6.59
C ARG A 5 24.27 10.76 -7.86
N GLY A 6 24.98 10.37 -8.91
CA GLY A 6 24.35 10.18 -10.21
C GLY A 6 23.33 9.07 -10.20
N LEU A 7 23.58 8.02 -9.42
CA LEU A 7 22.66 6.89 -9.34
C LEU A 7 21.31 7.32 -8.78
N GLY A 8 21.31 8.10 -7.72
CA GLY A 8 20.06 8.57 -7.12
C GLY A 8 19.23 9.32 -8.13
N ASP A 9 19.88 10.25 -8.84
CA ASP A 9 19.17 11.05 -9.82
C ASP A 9 18.66 10.24 -10.99
N VAL A 10 19.47 9.28 -11.45
CA VAL A 10 19.11 8.46 -12.60
C VAL A 10 17.96 7.51 -12.27
N TYR A 11 18.05 6.82 -11.14
CA TYR A 11 17.06 5.81 -10.79
C TYR A 11 15.74 6.37 -10.30
N LYS A 12 15.70 7.62 -9.87
CA LYS A 12 14.50 8.19 -9.29
C LYS A 12 13.93 9.31 -10.13
N ARG A 13 13.98 9.13 -11.44
CA ARG A 13 13.49 10.13 -12.37
C ARG A 13 11.98 10.28 -12.36
N GLN A 14 11.26 9.27 -11.90
CA GLN A 14 9.81 9.30 -11.86
C GLN A 14 9.28 9.85 -10.54
N ASP A 15 10.09 10.63 -9.85
CA ASP A 15 9.71 11.28 -8.59
C ASP A 15 9.45 10.28 -7.47
N GLU A 16 10.12 9.14 -7.49
CA GLU A 16 9.86 8.09 -6.50
C GLU A 16 10.00 8.60 -5.06
N ASP A 17 11.05 9.40 -4.79
CA ASP A 17 11.24 9.91 -3.42
C ASP A 17 10.09 10.79 -2.98
N LYS A 18 9.62 11.67 -3.87
CA LYS A 18 8.50 12.56 -3.56
C LYS A 18 7.22 11.76 -3.37
N THR A 19 7.02 10.77 -4.22
CA THR A 19 5.83 9.94 -4.15
C THR A 19 5.82 9.10 -2.87
N LEU A 20 6.99 8.60 -2.45
CA LEU A 20 7.06 7.86 -1.19
C LEU A 20 6.68 8.74 -0.01
N THR A 21 7.11 10.01 -0.02
CA THR A 21 6.73 10.95 1.02
C THR A 21 5.22 11.21 0.99
N GLU A 22 4.67 11.38 -0.20
CA GLU A 22 3.24 11.58 -0.37
C GLU A 22 2.46 10.36 0.15
N LEU A 23 2.94 9.18 -0.22
CA LEU A 23 2.30 7.92 0.20
C LEU A 23 2.32 7.78 1.72
N LYS A 24 3.45 8.10 2.34
CA LYS A 24 3.54 8.04 3.80
C LYS A 24 2.54 9.00 4.44
N SER A 25 2.43 10.21 3.93
CA SER A 25 1.46 11.18 4.45
C SER A 25 0.03 10.68 4.27
N TYR A 26 -0.25 10.08 3.12
CA TYR A 26 -1.56 9.51 2.84
C TYR A 26 -1.88 8.38 3.84
N ILE A 27 -0.93 7.49 4.07
CA ILE A 27 -1.13 6.38 5.00
C ILE A 27 -1.35 6.92 6.41
N ASP A 28 -0.56 7.90 6.84
CA ASP A 28 -0.69 8.47 8.17
C ASP A 28 -2.09 9.09 8.37
N ARG A 29 -2.60 9.78 7.34
CA ARG A 29 -3.96 10.34 7.41
C ARG A 29 -5.01 9.25 7.47
N THR A 30 -4.81 8.19 6.71
CA THR A 30 -5.73 7.05 6.70
C THR A 30 -5.84 6.44 8.08
N TYR A 31 -4.70 6.24 8.75
CA TYR A 31 -4.70 5.71 10.11
C TYR A 31 -5.46 6.64 11.06
N LYS A 32 -5.21 7.93 10.97
CA LYS A 32 -5.89 8.89 11.82
C LYS A 32 -7.41 8.82 11.67
N GLU A 33 -7.87 8.78 10.42
CA GLU A 33 -9.30 8.75 10.15
C GLU A 33 -9.94 7.41 10.49
N HIS A 34 -9.31 6.33 10.04
CA HIS A 34 -9.91 5.00 10.18
C HIS A 34 -9.80 4.46 11.59
N TYR A 35 -8.76 4.86 12.31
CA TYR A 35 -8.61 4.40 13.68
C TYR A 35 -9.76 4.89 14.55
N SER A 36 -10.19 6.13 14.34
CA SER A 36 -11.30 6.68 15.09
C SER A 36 -12.63 6.01 14.72
N HIS A 37 -12.69 5.29 13.60
CA HIS A 37 -13.89 4.57 13.16
C HIS A 37 -13.71 3.05 13.23
N ASN A 38 -12.68 2.57 13.89
CA ASN A 38 -12.41 1.14 14.11
C ASN A 38 -12.17 0.34 12.82
N LYS A 39 -11.86 1.00 11.71
CA LYS A 39 -11.68 0.30 10.45
C LYS A 39 -10.39 -0.52 10.40
N PHE A 40 -9.37 -0.09 11.14
CA PHE A 40 -8.14 -0.85 11.19
C PHE A 40 -8.27 -2.13 11.98
N GLN A 41 -9.14 -2.13 12.97
CA GLN A 41 -9.40 -3.34 13.71
C GLN A 41 -10.00 -4.41 12.79
N ALA A 42 -10.86 -4.00 11.86
CA ALA A 42 -11.42 -4.94 10.89
C ALA A 42 -10.33 -5.57 10.02
N THR A 43 -9.38 -4.75 9.56
CA THR A 43 -8.27 -5.26 8.76
C THR A 43 -7.44 -6.26 9.55
N GLU A 44 -7.18 -5.97 10.81
CA GLU A 44 -6.43 -6.88 11.67
C GLU A 44 -7.16 -8.21 11.86
N PHE A 45 -8.47 -8.16 12.07
CA PHE A 45 -9.26 -9.38 12.19
C PHE A 45 -9.20 -10.22 10.91
N ILE A 46 -9.26 -9.57 9.76
CA ILE A 46 -9.20 -10.27 8.49
C ILE A 46 -7.85 -10.96 8.32
N ILE A 47 -6.77 -10.27 8.66
CA ILE A 47 -5.42 -10.83 8.57
C ILE A 47 -5.27 -11.97 9.56
N ASP A 48 -5.69 -11.76 10.80
CA ASP A 48 -5.57 -12.78 11.84
C ASP A 48 -6.39 -14.02 11.52
N GLY A 49 -7.49 -13.85 10.81
CA GLY A 49 -8.35 -14.96 10.40
C GLY A 49 -7.82 -15.72 9.20
N GLY A 50 -6.68 -15.33 8.66
CA GLY A 50 -6.08 -16.04 7.53
C GLY A 50 -6.55 -15.58 6.17
N HIS A 51 -7.23 -14.46 6.09
CA HIS A 51 -7.79 -13.96 4.83
C HIS A 51 -7.05 -12.72 4.30
N GLY A 52 -5.86 -12.44 4.84
CA GLY A 52 -5.15 -11.22 4.49
C GLY A 52 -4.73 -11.15 3.04
N GLU A 53 -4.27 -12.26 2.49
CA GLU A 53 -3.81 -12.27 1.10
C GLU A 53 -4.95 -11.94 0.14
N GLY A 54 -6.05 -12.67 0.25
CA GLY A 54 -7.21 -12.43 -0.61
C GLY A 54 -7.77 -11.03 -0.45
N PHE A 55 -7.83 -10.57 0.79
CA PHE A 55 -8.30 -9.22 1.10
C PHE A 55 -7.45 -8.17 0.40
N CYS A 56 -6.12 -8.29 0.51
CA CYS A 56 -5.21 -7.31 -0.08
C CYS A 56 -5.25 -7.35 -1.59
N ILE A 57 -5.14 -8.54 -2.18
CA ILE A 57 -5.14 -8.67 -3.64
C ILE A 57 -6.48 -8.21 -4.21
N GLY A 58 -7.57 -8.57 -3.56
CA GLY A 58 -8.90 -8.13 -4.00
C GLY A 58 -9.03 -6.62 -4.01
N ASN A 59 -8.52 -5.96 -2.99
CA ASN A 59 -8.59 -4.50 -2.94
C ASN A 59 -7.65 -3.85 -3.95
N ILE A 60 -6.48 -4.43 -4.19
CA ILE A 60 -5.59 -3.93 -5.23
C ILE A 60 -6.31 -3.95 -6.58
N LEU A 61 -6.93 -5.07 -6.91
CA LEU A 61 -7.65 -5.22 -8.16
C LEU A 61 -8.83 -4.25 -8.24
N LYS A 62 -9.56 -4.12 -7.13
CA LYS A 62 -10.71 -3.22 -7.06
C LYS A 62 -10.33 -1.78 -7.40
N TYR A 63 -9.29 -1.27 -6.75
CA TYR A 63 -8.92 0.12 -6.97
C TYR A 63 -8.17 0.34 -8.27
N ALA A 64 -7.41 -0.66 -8.73
CA ALA A 64 -6.74 -0.55 -10.02
C ALA A 64 -7.74 -0.41 -11.16
N GLN A 65 -8.79 -1.25 -11.18
CA GLN A 65 -9.78 -1.19 -12.24
C GLN A 65 -10.72 0.00 -12.09
N ARG A 66 -10.85 0.53 -10.87
CA ARG A 66 -11.73 1.69 -10.62
C ARG A 66 -11.12 2.99 -11.14
N TYR A 67 -9.81 3.05 -11.21
CA TYR A 67 -9.10 4.23 -11.67
C TYR A 67 -9.58 4.60 -13.08
N GLY A 68 -10.04 5.83 -13.22
CA GLY A 68 -10.56 6.33 -14.47
C GLY A 68 -12.04 6.08 -14.69
N LYS A 69 -12.71 5.38 -13.78
CA LYS A 69 -14.12 5.02 -13.98
C LYS A 69 -15.07 5.74 -13.03
N LYS A 70 -14.87 5.61 -11.73
CA LYS A 70 -15.86 6.13 -10.81
C LYS A 70 -15.75 7.63 -10.63
N ASN A 71 -14.59 8.12 -10.27
CA ASN A 71 -14.34 9.54 -10.05
C ASN A 71 -13.30 10.05 -11.03
N GLY A 72 -13.35 9.56 -12.28
CA GLY A 72 -12.32 9.88 -13.24
C GLY A 72 -11.00 9.26 -12.80
N LYS A 73 -9.90 9.88 -13.20
CA LYS A 73 -8.56 9.39 -12.86
C LYS A 73 -8.17 9.91 -11.48
N ASP A 74 -8.80 9.38 -10.47
CA ASP A 74 -8.58 9.81 -9.09
C ASP A 74 -7.27 9.24 -8.57
N ARG A 75 -6.34 10.12 -8.25
CA ARG A 75 -5.03 9.73 -7.74
C ARG A 75 -5.14 8.87 -6.48
N ASN A 76 -6.17 9.09 -5.68
CA ASN A 76 -6.37 8.30 -4.47
C ASN A 76 -6.57 6.82 -4.75
N ASP A 77 -7.17 6.47 -5.89
CA ASP A 77 -7.30 5.06 -6.26
C ASP A 77 -5.94 4.42 -6.43
N LEU A 78 -4.98 5.14 -7.02
CA LEU A 78 -3.62 4.63 -7.18
C LEU A 78 -2.90 4.51 -5.85
N LEU A 79 -3.11 5.47 -4.95
CA LEU A 79 -2.51 5.41 -3.62
C LEU A 79 -3.07 4.23 -2.83
N LYS A 80 -4.36 3.92 -3.00
CA LYS A 80 -4.95 2.77 -2.35
C LYS A 80 -4.36 1.47 -2.86
N VAL A 81 -4.10 1.37 -4.17
CA VAL A 81 -3.45 0.20 -4.74
C VAL A 81 -2.11 -0.04 -4.06
N ILE A 82 -1.32 1.02 -3.92
CA ILE A 82 0.00 0.90 -3.30
C ILE A 82 -0.12 0.55 -1.82
N HIS A 83 -1.06 1.19 -1.12
CA HIS A 83 -1.24 0.94 0.31
C HIS A 83 -1.60 -0.52 0.57
N TYR A 84 -2.52 -1.08 -0.21
CA TYR A 84 -2.86 -2.49 -0.06
C TYR A 84 -1.71 -3.39 -0.47
N GLY A 85 -0.85 -2.93 -1.39
CA GLY A 85 0.37 -3.65 -1.71
C GLY A 85 1.33 -3.72 -0.53
N ILE A 86 1.44 -2.63 0.21
CA ILE A 86 2.27 -2.60 1.42
C ILE A 86 1.73 -3.59 2.46
N ILE A 87 0.41 -3.59 2.65
CA ILE A 87 -0.21 -4.53 3.59
C ILE A 87 0.00 -5.96 3.11
N ALA A 88 -0.08 -6.20 1.80
CA ALA A 88 0.16 -7.53 1.25
C ALA A 88 1.58 -8.01 1.53
N LEU A 89 2.54 -7.11 1.48
CA LEU A 89 3.93 -7.46 1.81
C LEU A 89 4.06 -7.88 3.27
N TYR A 90 3.32 -7.22 4.16
CA TYR A 90 3.31 -7.59 5.56
C TYR A 90 2.70 -8.97 5.75
N VAL A 91 1.57 -9.25 5.08
CA VAL A 91 0.92 -10.55 5.14
C VAL A 91 1.84 -11.65 4.63
N ASP A 92 2.52 -11.39 3.51
CA ASP A 92 3.48 -12.33 2.94
C ASP A 92 4.58 -12.67 3.95
N LYS A 93 5.07 -11.65 4.64
CA LYS A 93 6.10 -11.82 5.65
C LYS A 93 5.62 -12.69 6.80
N LEU A 94 4.38 -12.48 7.26
CA LEU A 94 3.79 -13.28 8.31
C LEU A 94 3.65 -14.74 7.90
N GLU A 95 3.18 -14.99 6.69
CA GLU A 95 2.97 -16.33 6.20
C GLU A 95 4.29 -17.10 6.09
N LYS A 96 5.30 -16.44 5.57
CA LYS A 96 6.62 -17.08 5.45
C LYS A 96 7.23 -17.36 6.81
N LYS A 97 7.01 -16.47 7.77
CA LYS A 97 7.47 -16.70 9.13
C LYS A 97 6.80 -17.93 9.74
N ASN A 98 5.50 -18.09 9.49
CA ASN A 98 4.77 -19.23 10.00
C ASN A 98 5.18 -20.54 9.33
N GLU A 99 5.49 -20.48 8.03
CA GLU A 99 5.95 -21.66 7.30
C GLU A 99 7.25 -22.22 7.85
N ILE A 100 8.13 -21.34 8.31
CA ILE A 100 9.42 -21.77 8.85
C ILE A 100 9.24 -22.54 10.15
N LYS A 101 8.20 -22.28 10.88
CA LYS A 101 7.93 -23.02 12.10
C LYS A 101 7.45 -24.42 11.79
#